data_42649cbdc04972eb622bf8127d22374d
#
_entry.id   42649cbdc04972eb622bf8127d22374d
#
_cell.length_a   1.000
_cell.length_b   1.000
_cell.length_c   1.000
_cell.angle_alpha   90.00
_cell.angle_beta   90.00
_cell.angle_gamma   90.00
#
_symmetry.space_group_name_H-M   'P 1'
#
loop_
_entity.id
_entity.type
_entity.pdbx_description
1 polymer ?
#
loop_
_entity_poly.entity_id
_entity_poly.type
_entity_poly.pdbx_seq_one_letter_code
_entity_poly.pdbx_strand_id
1 'polypeptide(L)'
;KIKLINPGFQITYRIMKNDPSKGEIYKADVTCLRGDELSQKIEAGETFTICDEYDRYKYKTFEAGDYVALPMQHKVMENGKRCVPYHTLAEKKAYYDNTLKHFSPSERRLINPHYYKVDISDDLYNLKMSIINKIVKDIESFTL
;
A
#
# COMPACT_ATOMS: atom_id res chain seq x y z
N LYS A 1 -23.18 -11.50 -11.15
CA LYS A 1 -22.31 -11.82 -9.97
C LYS A 1 -21.17 -10.83 -9.97
N ILE A 2 -21.19 -9.88 -9.04
CA ILE A 2 -20.03 -9.01 -8.76
C ILE A 2 -18.95 -9.96 -8.22
N LYS A 3 -17.87 -10.12 -8.98
CA LYS A 3 -16.72 -10.86 -8.51
C LYS A 3 -16.02 -9.95 -7.49
N LEU A 4 -16.30 -10.15 -6.22
CA LEU A 4 -15.58 -9.47 -5.15
C LEU A 4 -14.09 -9.76 -5.35
N ILE A 5 -13.27 -8.69 -5.39
CA ILE A 5 -11.83 -8.85 -5.43
C ILE A 5 -11.44 -9.53 -4.11
N ASN A 6 -10.94 -10.75 -4.22
CA ASN A 6 -10.46 -11.46 -3.03
C ASN A 6 -9.28 -10.66 -2.44
N PRO A 7 -9.38 -10.21 -1.17
CA PRO A 7 -8.28 -9.47 -0.53
C PRO A 7 -6.94 -10.22 -0.54
N GLY A 8 -6.96 -11.55 -0.71
CA GLY A 8 -5.76 -12.36 -0.88
C GLY A 8 -4.96 -12.10 -2.16
N PHE A 9 -5.56 -11.44 -3.16
CA PHE A 9 -4.86 -11.06 -4.40
C PHE A 9 -4.17 -9.69 -4.33
N GLN A 10 -4.38 -8.92 -3.29
CA GLN A 10 -3.73 -7.64 -3.08
C GLN A 10 -2.64 -7.74 -2.03
N ILE A 11 -1.58 -6.96 -2.22
CA ILE A 11 -0.52 -6.79 -1.23
C ILE A 11 -0.15 -5.31 -1.14
N THR A 12 0.03 -4.83 0.08
CA THR A 12 0.51 -3.46 0.34
C THR A 12 1.93 -3.53 0.84
N TYR A 13 2.80 -2.76 0.20
CA TYR A 13 4.18 -2.53 0.64
C TYR A 13 4.33 -1.13 1.20
N ARG A 14 5.01 -1.01 2.32
CA ARG A 14 5.49 0.27 2.83
C ARG A 14 6.89 0.52 2.33
N ILE A 15 7.09 1.60 1.60
CA ILE A 15 8.38 1.96 1.01
C ILE A 15 9.12 2.88 1.97
N MET A 16 10.31 2.45 2.35
CA MET A 16 11.20 3.16 3.25
C MET A 16 12.47 3.57 2.51
N LYS A 17 12.94 4.77 2.77
CA LYS A 17 14.24 5.27 2.29
C LYS A 17 15.13 5.65 3.47
N ASN A 18 16.43 5.50 3.27
CA ASN A 18 17.41 6.06 4.19
C ASN A 18 17.68 7.53 3.82
N ASP A 19 17.28 8.45 4.70
CA ASP A 19 17.55 9.89 4.54
C ASP A 19 18.81 10.24 5.34
N PRO A 20 19.86 10.80 4.72
CA PRO A 20 21.14 11.11 5.40
C PRO A 20 20.97 12.04 6.60
N SER A 21 19.93 12.87 6.62
CA SER A 21 19.66 13.84 7.70
C SER A 21 18.69 13.36 8.76
N LYS A 22 17.87 12.36 8.45
CA LYS A 22 16.71 11.93 9.28
C LYS A 22 16.70 10.43 9.60
N GLY A 23 17.60 9.64 8.97
CA GLY A 23 17.62 8.18 9.10
C GLY A 23 16.57 7.50 8.22
N GLU A 24 16.11 6.33 8.64
CA GLU A 24 15.12 5.54 7.91
C GLU A 24 13.73 6.18 7.98
N ILE A 25 13.18 6.58 6.84
CA ILE A 25 11.88 7.27 6.75
C ILE A 25 10.95 6.57 5.78
N TYR A 26 9.70 6.40 6.17
CA TYR A 26 8.62 5.95 5.29
C TYR A 26 8.30 7.02 4.24
N LYS A 27 8.12 6.61 2.99
CA LYS A 27 7.89 7.51 1.85
C LYS A 27 6.53 7.32 1.20
N ALA A 28 6.01 6.10 1.16
CA ALA A 28 4.71 5.78 0.59
C ALA A 28 4.24 4.40 1.03
N ASP A 29 2.95 4.20 1.05
CA ASP A 29 2.33 2.88 1.03
C ASP A 29 1.81 2.61 -0.40
N VAL A 30 2.08 1.42 -0.91
CA VAL A 30 1.75 1.03 -2.28
C VAL A 30 0.97 -0.27 -2.27
N THR A 31 -0.23 -0.25 -2.81
CA THR A 31 -1.03 -1.45 -2.98
C THR A 31 -1.02 -1.91 -4.43
N CYS A 32 -0.75 -3.18 -4.64
CA CYS A 32 -0.72 -3.81 -5.95
C CYS A 32 -1.39 -5.19 -5.92
N LEU A 33 -1.61 -5.77 -7.08
CA LEU A 33 -2.03 -7.15 -7.19
C LEU A 33 -0.82 -8.05 -6.87
N ARG A 34 -1.04 -9.06 -6.07
CA ARG A 34 0.01 -10.03 -5.72
C ARG A 34 0.47 -10.78 -6.98
N GLY A 35 1.75 -10.70 -7.28
CA GLY A 35 2.36 -11.32 -8.45
C GLY A 35 2.22 -10.54 -9.76
N ASP A 36 1.69 -9.31 -9.75
CA ASP A 36 1.74 -8.41 -10.90
C ASP A 36 3.17 -7.88 -11.14
N GLU A 37 3.38 -7.19 -12.25
CA GLU A 37 4.69 -6.65 -12.62
C GLU A 37 5.28 -5.75 -11.52
N LEU A 38 4.44 -4.94 -10.89
CA LEU A 38 4.88 -4.03 -9.82
C LEU A 38 5.34 -4.81 -8.59
N SER A 39 4.57 -5.81 -8.14
CA SER A 39 4.95 -6.62 -6.97
C SER A 39 6.28 -7.34 -7.20
N GLN A 40 6.50 -7.87 -8.41
CA GLN A 40 7.74 -8.52 -8.79
C GLN A 40 8.93 -7.56 -8.76
N LYS A 41 8.78 -6.36 -9.31
CA LYS A 41 9.82 -5.30 -9.27
C LYS A 41 10.14 -4.86 -7.85
N ILE A 42 9.13 -4.64 -7.02
CA ILE A 42 9.30 -4.26 -5.61
C ILE A 42 10.08 -5.34 -4.85
N GLU A 43 9.71 -6.60 -4.99
CA GLU A 43 10.36 -7.73 -4.32
C GLU A 43 11.79 -7.96 -4.82
N ALA A 44 12.06 -7.70 -6.09
CA ALA A 44 13.40 -7.77 -6.69
C ALA A 44 14.28 -6.55 -6.37
N GLY A 45 13.75 -5.48 -5.75
CA GLY A 45 14.48 -4.25 -5.49
C GLY A 45 14.78 -3.42 -6.73
N GLU A 46 13.96 -3.56 -7.77
CA GLU A 46 14.11 -2.87 -9.06
C GLU A 46 13.44 -1.50 -9.07
N THR A 47 13.75 -0.68 -10.06
CA THR A 47 13.06 0.59 -10.31
C THR A 47 11.59 0.35 -10.65
N PHE A 48 10.69 1.08 -9.98
CA PHE A 48 9.26 0.99 -10.24
C PHE A 48 8.56 2.35 -10.12
N THR A 49 7.40 2.45 -10.76
CA THR A 49 6.55 3.66 -10.75
C THR A 49 5.17 3.32 -10.19
N ILE A 50 4.64 4.22 -9.40
CA ILE A 50 3.31 4.15 -8.78
C ILE A 50 2.49 5.36 -9.18
N CYS A 51 1.17 5.24 -9.14
CA CYS A 51 0.26 6.33 -9.43
C CYS A 51 -0.77 6.53 -8.32
N ASP A 52 -1.31 7.74 -8.24
CA ASP A 52 -2.41 8.07 -7.34
C ASP A 52 -3.67 7.29 -7.71
N GLU A 53 -4.42 6.85 -6.70
CA GLU A 53 -5.64 6.06 -6.86
C GLU A 53 -6.74 6.78 -7.66
N TYR A 54 -6.76 8.10 -7.60
CA TYR A 54 -7.78 8.93 -8.24
C TYR A 54 -7.26 9.68 -9.47
N ASP A 55 -5.94 9.81 -9.60
CA ASP A 55 -5.32 10.56 -10.69
C ASP A 55 -4.06 9.85 -11.20
N ARG A 56 -4.22 9.09 -12.28
CA ARG A 56 -3.15 8.33 -12.92
C ARG A 56 -1.95 9.19 -13.34
N TYR A 57 -2.14 10.48 -13.59
CA TYR A 57 -1.07 11.39 -14.01
C TYR A 57 -0.21 11.88 -12.84
N LYS A 58 -0.64 11.66 -11.61
CA LYS A 58 0.16 11.87 -10.41
C LYS A 58 0.93 10.59 -10.09
N TYR A 59 2.13 10.50 -10.59
CA TYR A 59 2.98 9.33 -10.42
C TYR A 59 4.27 9.65 -9.68
N LYS A 60 4.91 8.61 -9.16
CA LYS A 60 6.23 8.68 -8.52
C LYS A 60 7.02 7.45 -8.87
N THR A 61 8.31 7.65 -9.16
CA THR A 61 9.27 6.58 -9.44
C THR A 61 10.22 6.40 -8.25
N PHE A 62 10.46 5.15 -7.90
CA PHE A 62 11.49 4.74 -6.94
C PHE A 62 12.60 4.01 -7.69
N GLU A 63 13.83 4.43 -7.46
CA GLU A 63 15.00 3.86 -8.14
C GLU A 63 15.50 2.60 -7.42
N ALA A 64 16.06 1.67 -8.19
CA ALA A 64 16.67 0.45 -7.67
C ALA A 64 17.77 0.76 -6.65
N GLY A 65 17.75 0.05 -5.52
CA GLY A 65 18.74 0.23 -4.45
C GLY A 65 18.47 1.41 -3.50
N ASP A 66 17.52 2.27 -3.82
CA ASP A 66 17.20 3.49 -3.06
C ASP A 66 16.12 3.28 -1.99
N TYR A 67 15.54 2.10 -1.90
CA TYR A 67 14.41 1.83 -1.02
C TYR A 67 14.47 0.44 -0.40
N VAL A 68 13.73 0.29 0.70
CA VAL A 68 13.38 -1.00 1.29
C VAL A 68 11.86 -1.11 1.29
N ALA A 69 11.34 -2.23 0.84
CA ALA A 69 9.91 -2.52 0.83
C ALA A 69 9.54 -3.46 1.98
N LEU A 70 8.61 -3.03 2.81
CA LEU A 70 8.09 -3.82 3.93
C LEU A 70 6.68 -4.32 3.59
N PRO A 71 6.45 -5.63 3.48
CA PRO A 71 5.09 -6.14 3.29
C PRO A 71 4.24 -5.85 4.53
N MET A 72 3.05 -5.28 4.33
CA MET A 72 2.18 -4.83 5.42
C MET A 72 1.15 -5.87 5.86
N GLN A 73 0.90 -6.89 5.04
CA GLN A 73 -0.04 -7.95 5.40
C GLN A 73 0.70 -9.16 5.97
N HIS A 74 0.20 -9.63 7.10
CA HIS A 74 0.67 -10.85 7.75
C HIS A 74 -0.49 -11.82 7.95
N LYS A 75 -0.25 -13.11 7.72
CA LYS A 75 -1.23 -14.14 8.02
C LYS A 75 -1.43 -14.22 9.54
N VAL A 76 -2.62 -13.90 10.02
CA VAL A 76 -2.96 -13.92 11.45
C VAL A 76 -3.74 -15.17 11.87
N MET A 77 -4.48 -15.76 10.93
CA MET A 77 -5.25 -16.99 11.13
C MET A 77 -5.16 -17.92 9.92
N GLU A 78 -5.11 -19.22 10.16
CA GLU A 78 -5.15 -20.26 9.14
C GLU A 78 -5.91 -21.47 9.66
N ASN A 79 -6.87 -21.98 8.88
CA ASN A 79 -7.71 -23.11 9.24
C ASN A 79 -8.34 -22.99 10.66
N GLY A 80 -8.83 -21.79 10.99
CA GLY A 80 -9.43 -21.50 12.31
C GLY A 80 -8.43 -21.37 13.47
N LYS A 81 -7.13 -21.47 13.20
CA LYS A 81 -6.07 -21.34 14.21
C LYS A 81 -5.30 -20.05 14.04
N ARG A 82 -4.93 -19.44 15.16
CA ARG A 82 -4.09 -18.25 15.18
C ARG A 82 -2.65 -18.58 14.81
N CYS A 83 -2.07 -17.80 13.88
CA CYS A 83 -0.69 -17.98 13.39
C CYS A 83 0.32 -17.05 14.07
N VAL A 84 -0.15 -16.00 14.76
CA VAL A 84 0.71 -14.99 15.39
C VAL A 84 0.58 -15.04 16.91
N PRO A 85 1.64 -14.73 17.68
CA PRO A 85 1.58 -14.70 19.13
C PRO A 85 0.65 -13.58 19.62
N TYR A 86 0.18 -13.71 20.87
CA TYR A 86 -0.49 -12.61 21.57
C TYR A 86 0.55 -11.59 22.02
N HIS A 87 0.25 -10.31 21.80
CA HIS A 87 1.06 -9.20 22.26
C HIS A 87 0.36 -8.47 23.40
N THR A 88 1.12 -8.11 24.42
CA THR A 88 0.65 -7.27 25.52
C THR A 88 0.38 -5.84 25.03
N LEU A 89 -0.37 -5.07 25.80
CA LEU A 89 -0.62 -3.66 25.51
C LEU A 89 0.70 -2.85 25.46
N ALA A 90 1.64 -3.16 26.35
CA ALA A 90 2.96 -2.51 26.37
C ALA A 90 3.77 -2.78 25.10
N GLU A 91 3.77 -4.03 24.59
CA GLU A 91 4.42 -4.38 23.32
C GLU A 91 3.78 -3.68 22.13
N LYS A 92 2.45 -3.59 22.10
CA LYS A 92 1.71 -2.88 21.04
C LYS A 92 2.02 -1.37 21.07
N LYS A 93 2.11 -0.78 22.26
CA LYS A 93 2.50 0.62 22.41
C LYS A 93 3.94 0.87 21.96
N ALA A 94 4.86 0.00 22.35
CA ALA A 94 6.26 0.09 21.90
C ALA A 94 6.40 -0.01 20.39
N TYR A 95 5.66 -0.92 19.76
CA TYR A 95 5.60 -1.04 18.31
C TYR A 95 5.07 0.24 17.65
N TYR A 96 3.98 0.80 18.17
CA TYR A 96 3.41 2.06 17.69
C TYR A 96 4.40 3.23 17.81
N ASP A 97 5.00 3.42 18.99
CA ASP A 97 5.96 4.49 19.23
C ASP A 97 7.18 4.37 18.31
N ASN A 98 7.64 3.15 18.05
CA ASN A 98 8.74 2.91 17.13
C ASN A 98 8.35 3.20 15.67
N THR A 99 7.16 2.77 15.25
CA THR A 99 6.65 3.03 13.91
C THR A 99 6.52 4.53 13.63
N LEU A 100 6.03 5.31 14.60
CA LEU A 100 5.90 6.77 14.46
C LEU A 100 7.23 7.49 14.18
N LYS A 101 8.35 6.98 14.67
CA LYS A 101 9.67 7.59 14.45
C LYS A 101 10.07 7.63 12.97
N HIS A 102 9.56 6.70 12.18
CA HIS A 102 9.86 6.60 10.75
C HIS A 102 9.02 7.55 9.88
N PHE A 103 7.93 8.14 10.41
CA PHE A 103 7.22 9.22 9.72
C PHE A 103 7.93 10.55 9.93
N SER A 104 7.94 11.39 8.89
CA SER A 104 8.59 12.70 8.97
C SER A 104 7.88 13.60 10.01
N PRO A 105 8.60 14.53 10.67
CA PRO A 105 7.96 15.48 11.59
C PRO A 105 6.83 16.28 10.95
N SER A 106 6.94 16.59 9.66
CA SER A 106 5.91 17.30 8.91
C SER A 106 4.62 16.50 8.71
N GLU A 107 4.70 15.19 8.61
CA GLU A 107 3.54 14.30 8.52
C GLU A 107 2.88 14.07 9.89
N ARG A 108 3.65 14.18 10.98
CA ARG A 108 3.18 13.98 12.35
C ARG A 108 2.58 15.23 13.02
N ARG A 109 2.63 16.38 12.34
CA ARG A 109 2.07 17.63 12.89
C ARG A 109 0.57 17.52 13.10
N LEU A 110 0.07 18.10 14.20
CA LEU A 110 -1.37 18.20 14.47
C LEU A 110 -2.07 19.24 13.60
N ILE A 111 -1.33 20.30 13.21
CA ILE A 111 -1.86 21.40 12.40
C ILE A 111 -1.18 21.35 11.03
N ASN A 112 -1.99 21.31 9.98
CA ASN A 112 -1.56 21.23 8.59
C ASN A 112 -0.47 20.16 8.35
N PRO A 113 -0.75 18.88 8.65
CA PRO A 113 0.22 17.82 8.39
C PRO A 113 0.47 17.70 6.89
N HIS A 114 1.71 17.35 6.52
CA HIS A 114 1.98 16.95 5.15
C HIS A 114 1.27 15.63 4.83
N TYR A 115 0.78 15.53 3.62
CA TYR A 115 0.09 14.35 3.15
C TYR A 115 1.06 13.18 2.97
N TYR A 116 0.77 12.05 3.60
CA TYR A 116 1.49 10.81 3.36
C TYR A 116 0.97 10.14 2.10
N LYS A 117 1.87 9.74 1.21
CA LYS A 117 1.51 9.18 -0.10
C LYS A 117 1.02 7.75 0.03
N VAL A 118 -0.20 7.49 -0.45
CA VAL A 118 -0.79 6.15 -0.55
C VAL A 118 -1.21 5.95 -1.99
N ASP A 119 -0.53 5.07 -2.69
CA ASP A 119 -0.65 4.87 -4.12
C ASP A 119 -0.97 3.41 -4.47
N ILE A 120 -1.26 3.19 -5.74
CA ILE A 120 -1.59 1.86 -6.27
C ILE A 120 -0.80 1.56 -7.55
N SER A 121 -0.76 0.28 -7.92
CA SER A 121 -0.21 -0.14 -9.21
C SER A 121 -1.14 0.23 -10.38
N ASP A 122 -0.57 0.36 -11.56
CA ASP A 122 -1.32 0.54 -12.81
C ASP A 122 -2.31 -0.61 -13.04
N ASP A 123 -1.91 -1.85 -12.78
CA ASP A 123 -2.77 -3.02 -12.94
C ASP A 123 -3.98 -2.97 -11.99
N LEU A 124 -3.76 -2.58 -10.74
CA LEU A 124 -4.85 -2.41 -9.78
C LEU A 124 -5.77 -1.24 -10.18
N TYR A 125 -5.20 -0.14 -10.67
CA TYR A 125 -5.98 0.99 -11.20
C TYR A 125 -6.86 0.56 -12.38
N ASN A 126 -6.29 -0.15 -13.35
CA ASN A 126 -7.01 -0.63 -14.53
C ASN A 126 -8.12 -1.62 -14.14
N LEU A 127 -7.86 -2.52 -13.21
CA LEU A 127 -8.86 -3.44 -12.67
C LEU A 127 -10.00 -2.67 -11.98
N LYS A 128 -9.68 -1.70 -11.14
CA LYS A 128 -10.66 -0.81 -10.49
C LYS A 128 -11.56 -0.13 -11.52
N MET A 129 -10.98 0.48 -12.55
CA MET A 129 -11.73 1.17 -13.59
C MET A 129 -12.60 0.22 -14.42
N SER A 130 -12.12 -0.97 -14.73
CA SER A 130 -12.91 -1.98 -15.46
C SER A 130 -14.15 -2.41 -14.67
N ILE A 131 -14.03 -2.56 -13.36
CA ILE A 131 -15.15 -2.92 -12.47
C ILE A 131 -16.16 -1.78 -12.39
N ILE A 132 -15.69 -0.54 -12.19
CA ILE A 132 -16.55 0.64 -12.15
C ILE A 132 -17.34 0.79 -13.45
N ASN A 133 -16.67 0.71 -14.60
CA ASN A 133 -17.30 0.83 -15.91
C ASN A 133 -18.33 -0.29 -16.16
N LYS A 134 -18.06 -1.49 -15.68
CA LYS A 134 -19.04 -2.58 -15.77
C LYS A 134 -20.27 -2.30 -14.90
N ILE A 135 -20.09 -1.85 -13.66
CA ILE A 135 -21.20 -1.50 -12.76
C ILE A 135 -22.05 -0.38 -13.36
N VAL A 136 -21.42 0.67 -13.90
CA VAL A 136 -22.13 1.78 -14.54
C VAL A 136 -22.99 1.29 -15.70
N LYS A 137 -22.43 0.46 -16.60
CA LYS A 137 -23.19 -0.13 -17.72
C LYS A 137 -24.35 -1.01 -17.25
N ASP A 138 -24.16 -1.80 -16.21
CA ASP A 138 -25.21 -2.64 -15.64
C ASP A 138 -26.36 -1.76 -15.09
N ILE A 139 -26.03 -0.66 -14.38
CA ILE A 139 -27.03 0.30 -13.89
C ILE A 139 -27.79 0.96 -15.04
N GLU A 140 -27.11 1.45 -16.05
CA GLU A 140 -27.70 2.07 -17.23
C GLU A 140 -28.65 1.11 -17.95
N SER A 141 -28.32 -0.18 -18.03
CA SER A 141 -29.18 -1.20 -18.62
C SER A 141 -30.46 -1.50 -17.84
N PHE A 142 -30.47 -1.22 -16.53
CA PHE A 142 -31.68 -1.34 -15.68
C PHE A 142 -32.60 -0.11 -15.72
N THR A 143 -32.12 1.02 -16.21
CA THR A 143 -32.86 2.30 -16.24
C THR A 143 -33.64 2.49 -17.55
N LEU A 144 -33.49 1.61 -18.50
CA LEU A 144 -34.23 1.53 -19.75
C LEU A 144 -35.37 0.52 -19.64
#